data_910fdb8cd36bfe4cc5b060269cc87a44
#
_entry.id   910fdb8cd36bfe4cc5b060269cc87a44
#
_cell.length_a   1.000
_cell.length_b   1.000
_cell.length_c   1.000
_cell.angle_alpha   90.00
_cell.angle_beta   90.00
_cell.angle_gamma   90.00
#
_symmetry.space_group_name_H-M   'P 1'
#
loop_
_entity.id
_entity.type
_entity.pdbx_description
1 polymer ?
#
loop_
_entity_poly.entity_id
_entity_poly.type
_entity_poly.pdbx_seq_one_letter_code
_entity_poly.pdbx_strand_id
1 'polypeptide(L)'
;KPVLILAPLSVSSQTVEEAAKFDIEAHRSIDGKFPSGSNIVTTNYERLHYFCEDDFSGIVCDESSILKNADGATRSAITKAMRKVKYRGMYTATPSPNDYTELGTSSEALGDMAYMDMLEHFFVSNDNSLHPDHIGQQWRFKGHAERHFWRWVASWARAIRKPSDLGFSDHGWVLPELIEEHHVVDSD
;
A
#
# COMPACT_ATOMS: atom_id res chain seq x y z
N LYS A 1 -22.28 -8.51 -0.98
CA LYS A 1 -21.14 -8.65 -1.90
C LYS A 1 -19.87 -8.82 -1.07
N PRO A 2 -18.94 -9.72 -1.46
CA PRO A 2 -17.67 -9.93 -0.78
C PRO A 2 -16.73 -8.72 -0.88
N VAL A 3 -15.61 -8.81 -0.15
CA VAL A 3 -14.43 -7.95 -0.32
C VAL A 3 -13.40 -8.73 -1.12
N LEU A 4 -12.82 -8.09 -2.14
CA LEU A 4 -11.69 -8.63 -2.89
C LEU A 4 -10.37 -8.17 -2.25
N ILE A 5 -9.50 -9.11 -1.89
CA ILE A 5 -8.14 -8.83 -1.42
C ILE A 5 -7.17 -9.14 -2.55
N LEU A 6 -6.46 -8.13 -3.01
CA LEU A 6 -5.34 -8.25 -3.94
C LEU A 6 -4.05 -8.36 -3.12
N ALA A 7 -3.31 -9.45 -3.28
CA ALA A 7 -2.09 -9.72 -2.54
C ALA A 7 -0.99 -10.24 -3.49
N PRO A 8 0.28 -10.19 -3.12
CA PRO A 8 1.33 -10.89 -3.85
C PRO A 8 1.03 -12.39 -3.99
N LEU A 9 1.49 -13.01 -5.07
CA LEU A 9 1.16 -14.40 -5.41
C LEU A 9 1.43 -15.38 -4.24
N SER A 10 2.54 -15.20 -3.54
CA SER A 10 2.93 -16.04 -2.39
C SER A 10 2.06 -15.81 -1.15
N VAL A 11 1.44 -14.64 -1.00
CA VAL A 11 0.70 -14.22 0.19
C VAL A 11 -0.78 -14.59 0.10
N SER A 12 -1.33 -14.70 -1.10
CA SER A 12 -2.77 -14.92 -1.30
C SER A 12 -3.32 -16.21 -0.65
N SER A 13 -2.49 -17.26 -0.53
CA SER A 13 -2.86 -18.51 0.19
C SER A 13 -2.80 -18.30 1.70
N GLN A 14 -1.75 -17.61 2.17
CA GLN A 14 -1.55 -17.30 3.58
C GLN A 14 -2.71 -16.43 4.12
N THR A 15 -3.22 -15.52 3.34
CA THR A 15 -4.38 -14.69 3.72
C THR A 15 -5.61 -15.55 4.07
N VAL A 16 -5.85 -16.64 3.33
CA VAL A 16 -6.94 -17.58 3.64
C VAL A 16 -6.69 -18.31 4.97
N GLU A 17 -5.47 -18.77 5.19
CA GLU A 17 -5.09 -19.47 6.43
C GLU A 17 -5.18 -18.53 7.65
N GLU A 18 -4.77 -17.27 7.49
CA GLU A 18 -4.88 -16.27 8.55
C GLU A 18 -6.35 -15.93 8.86
N ALA A 19 -7.18 -15.77 7.83
CA ALA A 19 -8.60 -15.52 8.02
C ALA A 19 -9.27 -16.64 8.84
N ALA A 20 -8.91 -17.90 8.57
CA ALA A 20 -9.45 -19.06 9.31
C ALA A 20 -9.11 -19.04 10.79
N LYS A 21 -7.99 -18.45 11.22
CA LYS A 21 -7.64 -18.29 12.65
C LYS A 21 -8.60 -17.38 13.41
N PHE A 22 -9.34 -16.54 12.69
CA PHE A 22 -10.33 -15.61 13.22
C PHE A 22 -11.78 -16.04 12.92
N ASP A 23 -11.99 -17.31 12.51
CA ASP A 23 -13.28 -17.84 12.09
C ASP A 23 -13.91 -17.03 10.92
N ILE A 24 -13.07 -16.44 10.07
CA ILE A 24 -13.49 -15.69 8.88
C ILE A 24 -13.33 -16.59 7.66
N GLU A 25 -14.44 -16.79 6.92
CA GLU A 25 -14.40 -17.52 5.66
C GLU A 25 -13.80 -16.64 4.56
N ALA A 26 -12.68 -17.08 4.01
CA ALA A 26 -12.01 -16.47 2.87
C ALA A 26 -11.77 -17.52 1.79
N HIS A 27 -11.91 -17.11 0.53
CA HIS A 27 -11.79 -18.00 -0.62
C HIS A 27 -10.74 -17.48 -1.61
N ARG A 28 -9.75 -18.31 -1.94
CA ARG A 28 -8.78 -17.96 -2.97
C ARG A 28 -9.35 -18.30 -4.35
N SER A 29 -9.39 -17.31 -5.23
CA SER A 29 -9.81 -17.48 -6.63
C SER A 29 -8.65 -17.16 -7.59
N ILE A 30 -8.51 -17.99 -8.61
CA ILE A 30 -7.49 -17.86 -9.65
C ILE A 30 -8.05 -17.60 -11.04
N ASP A 31 -9.36 -17.74 -11.22
CA ASP A 31 -10.05 -17.67 -12.50
C ASP A 31 -11.31 -16.77 -12.47
N GLY A 32 -11.46 -15.98 -11.39
CA GLY A 32 -12.62 -15.09 -11.19
C GLY A 32 -13.85 -15.78 -10.60
N LYS A 33 -13.81 -17.09 -10.36
CA LYS A 33 -14.93 -17.84 -9.78
C LYS A 33 -14.74 -17.99 -8.27
N PHE A 34 -15.82 -17.82 -7.53
CA PHE A 34 -15.85 -18.00 -6.08
C PHE A 34 -17.26 -18.43 -5.62
N PRO A 35 -17.38 -19.13 -4.47
CA PRO A 35 -18.67 -19.57 -3.96
C PRO A 35 -19.64 -18.42 -3.71
N SER A 36 -20.92 -18.63 -3.99
CA SER A 36 -21.97 -17.69 -3.61
C SER A 36 -22.03 -17.59 -2.08
N GLY A 37 -22.10 -16.36 -1.57
CA GLY A 37 -22.10 -16.12 -0.12
C GLY A 37 -20.71 -15.92 0.49
N SER A 38 -19.61 -16.02 -0.28
CA SER A 38 -18.28 -15.69 0.20
C SER A 38 -18.23 -14.29 0.81
N ASN A 39 -17.57 -14.14 1.94
CA ASN A 39 -17.34 -12.85 2.59
C ASN A 39 -16.06 -12.17 2.07
N ILE A 40 -15.02 -12.97 1.88
CA ILE A 40 -13.71 -12.52 1.39
C ILE A 40 -13.29 -13.39 0.22
N VAL A 41 -12.84 -12.76 -0.85
CA VAL A 41 -12.16 -13.40 -1.97
C VAL A 41 -10.75 -12.84 -2.08
N THR A 42 -9.76 -13.70 -2.19
CA THR A 42 -8.36 -13.30 -2.35
C THR A 42 -7.80 -13.76 -3.68
N THR A 43 -6.99 -12.94 -4.30
CA THR A 43 -6.28 -13.25 -5.55
C THR A 43 -4.99 -12.44 -5.64
N ASN A 44 -4.17 -12.68 -6.66
CA ASN A 44 -2.99 -11.86 -6.91
C ASN A 44 -3.29 -10.72 -7.90
N TYR A 45 -2.46 -9.68 -7.89
CA TYR A 45 -2.64 -8.45 -8.65
C TYR A 45 -2.83 -8.67 -10.15
N GLU A 46 -2.07 -9.59 -10.74
CA GLU A 46 -2.08 -9.89 -12.18
C GLU A 46 -3.42 -10.51 -12.64
N ARG A 47 -4.20 -11.04 -11.69
CA ARG A 47 -5.46 -11.71 -11.97
C ARG A 47 -6.69 -10.82 -11.81
N LEU A 48 -6.51 -9.55 -11.48
CA LEU A 48 -7.63 -8.62 -11.33
C LEU A 48 -8.56 -8.60 -12.56
N HIS A 49 -8.00 -8.79 -13.75
CA HIS A 49 -8.76 -8.79 -15.00
C HIS A 49 -9.81 -9.93 -15.15
N TYR A 50 -9.74 -10.95 -14.30
CA TYR A 50 -10.77 -12.01 -14.27
C TYR A 50 -12.00 -11.64 -13.45
N PHE A 51 -11.97 -10.52 -12.73
CA PHE A 51 -13.00 -10.11 -11.78
C PHE A 51 -13.77 -8.88 -12.28
N CYS A 52 -15.08 -8.87 -12.04
CA CYS A 52 -15.90 -7.68 -12.23
C CYS A 52 -15.97 -6.91 -10.90
N GLU A 53 -15.62 -5.64 -10.90
CA GLU A 53 -15.64 -4.81 -9.69
C GLU A 53 -17.04 -4.69 -9.09
N ASP A 54 -18.06 -4.80 -9.94
CA ASP A 54 -19.47 -4.76 -9.50
C ASP A 54 -19.88 -5.95 -8.63
N ASP A 55 -19.09 -7.02 -8.61
CA ASP A 55 -19.35 -8.18 -7.75
C ASP A 55 -18.91 -7.95 -6.30
N PHE A 56 -18.15 -6.89 -6.03
CA PHE A 56 -17.53 -6.62 -4.74
C PHE A 56 -18.10 -5.37 -4.05
N SER A 57 -18.14 -5.41 -2.73
CA SER A 57 -18.43 -4.24 -1.89
C SER A 57 -17.19 -3.40 -1.63
N GLY A 58 -16.01 -4.00 -1.71
CA GLY A 58 -14.73 -3.35 -1.46
C GLY A 58 -13.55 -4.09 -2.09
N ILE A 59 -12.44 -3.36 -2.24
CA ILE A 59 -11.15 -3.88 -2.67
C ILE A 59 -10.09 -3.47 -1.65
N VAL A 60 -9.28 -4.44 -1.26
CA VAL A 60 -8.13 -4.27 -0.38
C VAL A 60 -6.86 -4.65 -1.16
N CYS A 61 -5.85 -3.80 -1.11
CA CYS A 61 -4.51 -4.07 -1.65
C CYS A 61 -3.56 -4.37 -0.49
N ASP A 62 -3.15 -5.63 -0.36
CA ASP A 62 -2.13 -6.05 0.60
C ASP A 62 -0.75 -5.98 -0.05
N GLU A 63 0.26 -5.53 0.69
CA GLU A 63 1.58 -5.14 0.17
C GLU A 63 1.46 -4.16 -1.02
N SER A 64 0.67 -3.12 -0.82
CA SER A 64 0.32 -2.13 -1.86
C SER A 64 1.53 -1.35 -2.43
N SER A 65 2.71 -1.44 -1.80
CA SER A 65 3.98 -0.93 -2.33
C SER A 65 4.33 -1.49 -3.71
N ILE A 66 3.82 -2.68 -4.06
CA ILE A 66 4.01 -3.28 -5.40
C ILE A 66 3.47 -2.39 -6.52
N LEU A 67 2.44 -1.58 -6.25
CA LEU A 67 1.85 -0.67 -7.23
C LEU A 67 2.80 0.43 -7.69
N LYS A 68 3.83 0.73 -6.92
CA LYS A 68 4.84 1.73 -7.27
C LYS A 68 5.75 1.25 -8.40
N ASN A 69 6.03 -0.06 -8.41
CA ASN A 69 6.87 -0.72 -9.41
C ASN A 69 6.04 -1.33 -10.56
N ALA A 70 4.71 -1.35 -10.44
CA ALA A 70 3.84 -1.83 -11.49
C ALA A 70 3.92 -0.92 -12.72
N ASP A 71 3.80 -1.51 -13.91
CA ASP A 71 3.64 -0.72 -15.12
C ASP A 71 2.41 0.20 -15.03
N GLY A 72 2.40 1.25 -15.84
CA GLY A 72 1.33 2.26 -15.81
C GLY A 72 -0.06 1.67 -16.09
N ALA A 73 -0.15 0.60 -16.87
CA ALA A 73 -1.42 -0.06 -17.21
C ALA A 73 -1.98 -0.83 -16.01
N THR A 74 -1.15 -1.62 -15.34
CA THR A 74 -1.54 -2.38 -14.13
C THR A 74 -1.96 -1.44 -13.00
N ARG A 75 -1.16 -0.41 -12.70
CA ARG A 75 -1.51 0.60 -11.70
C ARG A 75 -2.83 1.29 -12.03
N SER A 76 -3.03 1.70 -13.28
CA SER A 76 -4.26 2.35 -13.74
C SER A 76 -5.46 1.43 -13.60
N ALA A 77 -5.34 0.15 -13.94
CA ALA A 77 -6.42 -0.83 -13.81
C ALA A 77 -6.85 -1.00 -12.34
N ILE A 78 -5.88 -1.15 -11.43
CA ILE A 78 -6.16 -1.29 -9.99
C ILE A 78 -6.78 -0.02 -9.42
N THR A 79 -6.25 1.15 -9.74
CA THR A 79 -6.81 2.44 -9.31
C THR A 79 -8.24 2.60 -9.79
N LYS A 80 -8.54 2.26 -11.06
CA LYS A 80 -9.89 2.31 -11.62
C LYS A 80 -10.84 1.34 -10.91
N ALA A 81 -10.40 0.11 -10.66
CA ALA A 81 -11.19 -0.89 -9.95
C ALA A 81 -11.51 -0.43 -8.52
N MET A 82 -10.51 0.04 -7.78
CA MET A 82 -10.70 0.57 -6.43
C MET A 82 -11.69 1.74 -6.39
N ARG A 83 -11.66 2.63 -7.38
CA ARG A 83 -12.56 3.79 -7.42
C ARG A 83 -14.02 3.44 -7.72
N LYS A 84 -14.30 2.25 -8.24
CA LYS A 84 -15.69 1.79 -8.49
C LYS A 84 -16.35 1.18 -7.25
N VAL A 85 -15.59 0.69 -6.28
CA VAL A 85 -16.11 0.06 -5.08
C VAL A 85 -16.31 1.06 -3.94
N LYS A 86 -17.20 0.70 -3.01
CA LYS A 86 -17.52 1.55 -1.86
C LYS A 86 -16.39 1.56 -0.82
N TYR A 87 -15.85 0.38 -0.49
CA TYR A 87 -14.84 0.23 0.56
C TYR A 87 -13.47 -0.03 -0.06
N ARG A 88 -12.46 0.70 0.41
CA ARG A 88 -11.10 0.65 -0.12
C ARG A 88 -10.10 0.61 1.01
N GLY A 89 -9.08 -0.24 0.87
CA GLY A 89 -7.99 -0.33 1.81
C GLY A 89 -6.67 -0.59 1.10
N MET A 90 -5.60 0.03 1.58
CA MET A 90 -4.24 -0.23 1.11
C MET A 90 -3.35 -0.43 2.33
N TYR A 91 -2.64 -1.54 2.35
CA TYR A 91 -1.79 -1.94 3.46
C TYR A 91 -0.38 -2.22 2.95
N THR A 92 0.63 -1.70 3.64
CA THR A 92 2.04 -1.95 3.34
C THR A 92 2.92 -1.53 4.50
N ALA A 93 4.03 -2.22 4.69
CA ALA A 93 5.08 -1.82 5.61
C ALA A 93 5.98 -0.70 5.04
N THR A 94 5.98 -0.51 3.71
CA THR A 94 6.84 0.43 2.99
C THR A 94 6.02 1.42 2.15
N PRO A 95 5.29 2.37 2.77
CA PRO A 95 4.36 3.25 2.06
C PRO A 95 5.05 4.24 1.11
N SER A 96 6.30 4.63 1.38
CA SER A 96 7.07 5.58 0.56
C SER A 96 8.58 5.31 0.68
N PRO A 97 9.08 4.17 0.11
CA PRO A 97 10.46 3.75 0.31
C PRO A 97 11.49 4.68 -0.31
N ASN A 98 11.15 5.41 -1.37
CA ASN A 98 12.10 6.26 -2.09
C ASN A 98 11.78 7.75 -1.93
N ASP A 99 10.52 8.13 -2.05
CA ASP A 99 10.09 9.54 -2.04
C ASP A 99 8.66 9.68 -1.51
N TYR A 100 8.38 10.77 -0.79
CA TYR A 100 7.06 11.06 -0.23
C TYR A 100 5.97 11.24 -1.30
N THR A 101 6.35 11.61 -2.52
CA THR A 101 5.41 11.70 -3.66
C THR A 101 4.73 10.37 -3.97
N GLU A 102 5.33 9.23 -3.60
CA GLU A 102 4.75 7.90 -3.78
C GLU A 102 3.42 7.72 -3.01
N LEU A 103 3.21 8.46 -1.90
CA LEU A 103 1.95 8.47 -1.15
C LEU A 103 0.77 8.97 -2.00
N GLY A 104 1.03 9.79 -3.01
CA GLY A 104 0.02 10.25 -3.94
C GLY A 104 -0.63 9.12 -4.74
N THR A 105 0.11 8.05 -5.07
CA THR A 105 -0.44 6.87 -5.73
C THR A 105 -1.49 6.17 -4.85
N SER A 106 -1.19 6.02 -3.57
CA SER A 106 -2.12 5.44 -2.60
C SER A 106 -3.35 6.32 -2.38
N SER A 107 -3.14 7.63 -2.24
CA SER A 107 -4.22 8.61 -2.12
C SER A 107 -5.16 8.58 -3.33
N GLU A 108 -4.62 8.54 -4.54
CA GLU A 108 -5.41 8.48 -5.76
C GLU A 108 -6.24 7.19 -5.85
N ALA A 109 -5.67 6.04 -5.54
CA ALA A 109 -6.37 4.76 -5.53
C ALA A 109 -7.48 4.72 -4.47
N LEU A 110 -7.24 5.28 -3.29
CA LEU A 110 -8.25 5.43 -2.24
C LEU A 110 -9.34 6.44 -2.61
N GLY A 111 -9.06 7.36 -3.53
CA GLY A 111 -10.00 8.37 -4.01
C GLY A 111 -10.06 9.62 -3.14
N ASP A 112 -8.99 9.90 -2.40
CA ASP A 112 -8.86 11.12 -1.59
C ASP A 112 -8.40 12.30 -2.47
N MET A 113 -7.16 12.26 -3.00
CA MET A 113 -6.60 13.29 -3.87
C MET A 113 -5.88 12.63 -5.05
N ALA A 114 -6.04 13.18 -6.27
CA ALA A 114 -5.33 12.68 -7.44
C ALA A 114 -3.81 12.96 -7.32
N TYR A 115 -3.00 12.08 -7.91
CA TYR A 115 -1.54 12.16 -7.82
C TYR A 115 -0.99 13.50 -8.31
N MET A 116 -1.48 14.00 -9.43
CA MET A 116 -1.03 15.29 -9.99
C MET A 116 -1.48 16.47 -9.14
N ASP A 117 -2.69 16.42 -8.57
CA ASP A 117 -3.19 17.48 -7.67
C ASP A 117 -2.33 17.55 -6.40
N MET A 118 -1.92 16.40 -5.85
CA MET A 118 -1.02 16.32 -4.71
C MET A 118 0.35 16.94 -5.03
N LEU A 119 0.93 16.62 -6.20
CA LEU A 119 2.18 17.23 -6.64
C LEU A 119 2.04 18.74 -6.79
N GLU A 120 1.00 19.19 -7.49
CA GLU A 120 0.74 20.62 -7.67
C GLU A 120 0.52 21.35 -6.33
N HIS A 121 -0.13 20.69 -5.38
CA HIS A 121 -0.43 21.32 -4.09
C HIS A 121 0.78 21.47 -3.18
N PHE A 122 1.61 20.43 -3.07
CA PHE A 122 2.64 20.34 -2.04
C PHE A 122 4.08 20.42 -2.56
N PHE A 123 4.33 20.18 -3.84
CA PHE A 123 5.68 20.01 -4.39
C PHE A 123 5.99 20.99 -5.51
N VAL A 124 7.28 21.19 -5.77
CA VAL A 124 7.83 21.84 -6.96
C VAL A 124 8.86 20.93 -7.59
N SER A 125 8.94 20.95 -8.94
CA SER A 125 9.97 20.23 -9.67
C SER A 125 11.36 20.80 -9.40
N ASN A 126 12.35 19.92 -9.31
CA ASN A 126 13.76 20.25 -9.12
C ASN A 126 14.53 20.37 -10.44
N ASP A 127 13.88 20.35 -11.61
CA ASP A 127 14.55 20.30 -12.92
C ASP A 127 15.63 21.38 -13.13
N ASN A 128 15.63 22.47 -12.35
CA ASN A 128 16.59 23.55 -12.42
C ASN A 128 17.33 23.81 -11.08
N SER A 129 17.26 22.89 -10.13
CA SER A 129 17.91 23.10 -8.83
C SER A 129 19.37 22.68 -8.89
N LEU A 130 20.29 23.65 -8.72
CA LEU A 130 21.74 23.45 -8.55
C LEU A 130 22.10 23.20 -7.08
N HIS A 131 21.12 23.04 -6.18
CA HIS A 131 21.39 22.85 -4.76
C HIS A 131 21.90 21.43 -4.49
N PRO A 132 23.09 21.26 -3.84
CA PRO A 132 23.70 19.95 -3.62
C PRO A 132 22.79 18.94 -2.90
N ASP A 133 21.96 19.42 -1.97
CA ASP A 133 21.07 18.57 -1.15
C ASP A 133 19.89 17.97 -1.96
N HIS A 134 19.68 18.41 -3.20
CA HIS A 134 18.57 18.00 -4.07
C HIS A 134 19.02 17.25 -5.33
N ILE A 135 20.31 16.91 -5.41
CA ILE A 135 20.84 16.14 -6.53
C ILE A 135 20.19 14.75 -6.54
N GLY A 136 19.49 14.45 -7.62
CA GLY A 136 18.80 13.16 -7.81
C GLY A 136 17.34 13.12 -7.31
N GLN A 137 16.85 14.15 -6.63
CA GLN A 137 15.42 14.27 -6.29
C GLN A 137 14.69 15.06 -7.37
N GLN A 138 13.65 14.45 -7.95
CA GLN A 138 12.83 15.11 -8.97
C GLN A 138 11.91 16.17 -8.37
N TRP A 139 11.46 16.00 -7.13
CA TRP A 139 10.48 16.84 -6.43
C TRP A 139 10.97 17.26 -5.05
N ARG A 140 10.62 18.46 -4.61
CA ARG A 140 10.83 18.96 -3.24
C ARG A 140 9.60 19.67 -2.74
N PHE A 141 9.41 19.75 -1.42
CA PHE A 141 8.31 20.52 -0.85
C PHE A 141 8.37 22.01 -1.22
N LYS A 142 7.21 22.59 -1.48
CA LYS A 142 7.04 24.04 -1.53
C LYS A 142 7.25 24.62 -0.12
N GLY A 143 8.16 25.55 0.08
CA GLY A 143 8.32 26.34 1.29
C GLY A 143 7.79 25.68 2.59
N HIS A 144 6.65 26.15 3.10
CA HIS A 144 6.02 25.62 4.31
C HIS A 144 5.02 24.47 4.06
N ALA A 145 5.00 23.86 2.87
CA ALA A 145 3.99 22.84 2.50
C ALA A 145 4.16 21.52 3.25
N GLU A 146 5.35 21.18 3.75
CA GLU A 146 5.63 19.91 4.41
C GLU A 146 4.67 19.63 5.59
N ARG A 147 4.45 20.62 6.47
CA ARG A 147 3.51 20.48 7.59
C ARG A 147 2.07 20.23 7.12
N HIS A 148 1.67 20.88 6.04
CA HIS A 148 0.33 20.71 5.47
C HIS A 148 0.19 19.36 4.78
N PHE A 149 1.23 18.89 4.12
CA PHE A 149 1.30 17.56 3.53
C PHE A 149 1.10 16.47 4.60
N TRP A 150 1.84 16.51 5.71
CA TRP A 150 1.69 15.52 6.77
C TRP A 150 0.33 15.57 7.47
N ARG A 151 -0.28 16.74 7.59
CA ARG A 151 -1.65 16.87 8.07
C ARG A 151 -2.65 16.21 7.11
N TRP A 152 -2.46 16.42 5.83
CA TRP A 152 -3.26 15.76 4.81
C TRP A 152 -3.06 14.25 4.83
N VAL A 153 -1.83 13.74 4.88
CA VAL A 153 -1.57 12.30 5.01
C VAL A 153 -2.27 11.73 6.25
N ALA A 154 -2.18 12.40 7.40
CA ALA A 154 -2.82 11.95 8.64
C ALA A 154 -4.37 11.96 8.59
N SER A 155 -4.99 12.63 7.61
CA SER A 155 -6.44 12.63 7.45
C SER A 155 -6.98 11.32 6.88
N TRP A 156 -6.21 10.63 6.03
CA TRP A 156 -6.63 9.39 5.35
C TRP A 156 -5.76 8.17 5.65
N ALA A 157 -4.52 8.33 6.13
CA ALA A 157 -3.60 7.25 6.45
C ALA A 157 -3.40 7.08 7.96
N ARG A 158 -3.00 5.86 8.35
CA ARG A 158 -2.58 5.52 9.71
C ARG A 158 -1.30 4.70 9.66
N ALA A 159 -0.35 5.00 10.56
CA ALA A 159 0.86 4.22 10.77
C ALA A 159 0.77 3.52 12.12
N ILE A 160 0.99 2.22 12.13
CA ILE A 160 0.97 1.36 13.31
C ILE A 160 2.25 0.55 13.28
N ARG A 161 3.05 0.60 14.35
CA ARG A 161 4.32 -0.12 14.46
C ARG A 161 4.24 -1.29 15.43
N LYS A 162 3.42 -1.15 16.46
CA LYS A 162 3.31 -2.11 17.56
C LYS A 162 1.94 -2.01 18.23
N PRO A 163 1.52 -3.03 18.98
CA PRO A 163 0.21 -3.07 19.60
C PRO A 163 -0.10 -1.87 20.50
N SER A 164 0.90 -1.28 21.18
CA SER A 164 0.67 -0.11 22.03
C SER A 164 0.28 1.16 21.25
N ASP A 165 0.57 1.24 19.95
CA ASP A 165 0.05 2.32 19.11
C ASP A 165 -1.49 2.30 19.00
N LEU A 166 -2.11 1.15 19.30
CA LEU A 166 -3.56 0.91 19.38
C LEU A 166 -4.09 0.76 20.83
N GLY A 167 -3.24 0.99 21.84
CA GLY A 167 -3.62 0.86 23.25
C GLY A 167 -3.56 -0.57 23.80
N PHE A 168 -2.97 -1.52 23.10
CA PHE A 168 -2.77 -2.89 23.55
C PHE A 168 -1.38 -3.10 24.16
N SER A 169 -1.17 -4.24 24.83
CA SER A 169 0.14 -4.61 25.38
C SER A 169 1.11 -5.04 24.28
N ASP A 170 2.37 -4.60 24.37
CA ASP A 170 3.44 -5.04 23.49
C ASP A 170 4.03 -6.41 23.88
N HIS A 171 3.48 -7.09 24.88
CA HIS A 171 3.96 -8.41 25.32
C HIS A 171 3.91 -9.41 24.16
N GLY A 172 5.04 -10.08 23.90
CA GLY A 172 5.21 -11.00 22.78
C GLY A 172 5.57 -10.33 21.42
N TRP A 173 5.60 -8.99 21.38
CA TRP A 173 5.94 -8.21 20.19
C TRP A 173 7.27 -7.45 20.32
N VAL A 174 7.91 -7.57 21.49
CA VAL A 174 9.24 -6.97 21.70
C VAL A 174 10.27 -7.90 21.11
N LEU A 175 10.97 -7.44 20.08
CA LEU A 175 12.09 -8.15 19.48
C LEU A 175 13.28 -8.16 20.45
N PRO A 176 14.12 -9.21 20.43
CA PRO A 176 15.39 -9.20 21.14
C PRO A 176 16.28 -8.08 20.61
N GLU A 177 17.26 -7.67 21.43
CA GLU A 177 18.24 -6.68 21.01
C GLU A 177 19.00 -7.13 19.76
N LEU A 178 19.14 -6.25 18.79
CA LEU A 178 19.93 -6.51 17.59
C LEU A 178 21.42 -6.51 17.95
N ILE A 179 22.07 -7.64 17.77
CA ILE A 179 23.54 -7.76 17.91
C ILE A 179 24.12 -7.74 16.51
N GLU A 180 24.91 -6.71 16.20
CA GLU A 180 25.61 -6.57 14.93
C GLU A 180 27.08 -6.96 15.12
N GLU A 181 27.57 -7.93 14.36
CA GLU A 181 28.98 -8.30 14.31
C GLU A 181 29.53 -7.98 12.92
N HIS A 182 30.55 -7.14 12.86
CA HIS A 182 31.23 -6.81 11.61
C HIS A 182 32.46 -7.67 11.43
N HIS A 183 32.41 -8.55 10.44
CA HIS A 183 33.56 -9.36 10.04
C HIS A 183 34.18 -8.76 8.78
N VAL A 184 35.42 -8.28 8.88
CA VAL A 184 36.20 -7.86 7.71
C VAL A 184 36.98 -9.05 7.21
N VAL A 185 36.71 -9.44 5.96
CA VAL A 185 37.45 -10.53 5.28
C VAL A 185 38.33 -9.89 4.22
N ASP A 186 39.64 -10.08 4.35
CA ASP A 186 40.58 -9.67 3.31
C ASP A 186 40.37 -10.60 2.10
N SER A 187 40.13 -10.00 0.94
CA SER A 187 40.10 -10.75 -0.33
C SER A 187 41.50 -10.73 -0.95
N ASP A 188 42.06 -11.89 -1.20
CA ASP A 188 43.29 -12.05 -1.97
C ASP A 188 43.13 -11.57 -3.42
#